data_029082b0714576c22c7d8b3ae63a8df2
#
_entry.id   029082b0714576c22c7d8b3ae63a8df2
#
_cell.length_a   1.000
_cell.length_b   1.000
_cell.length_c   1.000
_cell.angle_alpha   90.00
_cell.angle_beta   90.00
_cell.angle_gamma   90.00
#
_symmetry.space_group_name_H-M   'P 1'
#
loop_
_entity.id
_entity.type
_entity.pdbx_description
1 polymer ?
#
loop_
_entity_poly.entity_id
_entity_poly.type
_entity_poly.pdbx_seq_one_letter_code
_entity_poly.pdbx_strand_id
1 'polypeptide(L)'
;MRRHTGVGEHKRGVPFWRDVRVLKVLAQIVFVILVLAVVIGALSNYLGRGLTFSFSFLNEEASFDLAEGIEFSPTDTYARAFLVGVINTIRVAGLGIIFATFLGLVTGVARLSDNWLVSKIAGFYIEIIRNTPLLVQLFFLYFAVILKLPNIRDAIVLPGRIFISNRGIVLPWLRPTVSFGRWLPFLISALIVAVMLLIVRKRGLLRKGHPSFSLLWVGVPLLSIPLLGWLLISGNPMLLHLPEIVATPGGVTKIEGGVSLSSEFTALLLGLVVYTGAYIAEVVRAGILSVPLGQTEAARAQGFTKGQILRLIILPQALRVIIPPLISQYLNLTKNSSLAIGIAFLDLYAVSQTMLNQSGRVVEVFLLIMA
;
A
#
# COMPACT_ATOMS: atom_id res chain seq x y z
N MET A 1 -40.70 -2.24 -71.87
CA MET A 1 -40.09 -0.91 -71.81
C MET A 1 -40.65 -0.17 -70.61
N ARG A 2 -39.93 -0.17 -69.43
CA ARG A 2 -40.18 0.73 -68.30
C ARG A 2 -38.83 1.29 -67.86
N ARG A 3 -38.66 2.58 -68.13
CA ARG A 3 -37.47 3.34 -67.70
C ARG A 3 -37.53 3.59 -66.22
N HIS A 4 -36.54 3.09 -65.46
CA HIS A 4 -36.29 3.52 -64.12
C HIS A 4 -35.49 4.82 -64.16
N THR A 5 -36.13 5.93 -63.83
CA THR A 5 -35.47 7.21 -63.56
C THR A 5 -34.90 7.14 -62.14
N GLY A 6 -33.56 6.97 -62.05
CA GLY A 6 -32.86 7.10 -60.80
C GLY A 6 -32.81 8.57 -60.36
N VAL A 7 -33.54 8.91 -59.32
CA VAL A 7 -33.42 10.18 -58.60
C VAL A 7 -32.18 10.07 -57.71
N GLY A 8 -31.13 10.75 -58.10
CA GLY A 8 -29.93 10.89 -57.25
C GLY A 8 -30.26 11.71 -56.01
N GLU A 9 -30.35 11.07 -54.84
CA GLU A 9 -30.34 11.76 -53.57
C GLU A 9 -28.99 12.47 -53.38
N HIS A 10 -28.97 13.77 -53.62
CA HIS A 10 -27.89 14.65 -53.16
C HIS A 10 -27.91 14.63 -51.63
N LYS A 11 -27.06 13.82 -51.00
CA LYS A 11 -26.70 13.96 -49.59
C LYS A 11 -26.11 15.35 -49.38
N ARG A 12 -26.96 16.31 -48.98
CA ARG A 12 -26.51 17.63 -48.51
C ARG A 12 -25.56 17.39 -47.33
N GLY A 13 -24.26 17.51 -47.56
CA GLY A 13 -23.24 17.44 -46.52
C GLY A 13 -23.57 18.46 -45.45
N VAL A 14 -23.58 18.02 -44.18
CA VAL A 14 -23.76 18.92 -43.05
C VAL A 14 -22.63 19.94 -43.10
N PRO A 15 -22.91 21.26 -43.08
CA PRO A 15 -21.86 22.27 -43.07
C PRO A 15 -20.86 21.99 -41.94
N PHE A 16 -19.54 22.17 -42.19
CA PHE A 16 -18.48 21.81 -41.25
C PHE A 16 -18.67 22.43 -39.84
N TRP A 17 -19.29 23.63 -39.74
CA TRP A 17 -19.64 24.29 -38.49
C TRP A 17 -20.82 23.66 -37.72
N ARG A 18 -21.53 22.68 -38.30
CA ARG A 18 -22.58 21.88 -37.67
C ARG A 18 -22.17 20.41 -37.51
N ASP A 19 -21.01 20.03 -38.01
CA ASP A 19 -20.50 18.67 -37.81
C ASP A 19 -20.03 18.52 -36.35
N VAL A 20 -20.70 17.62 -35.62
CA VAL A 20 -20.40 17.34 -34.23
C VAL A 20 -18.95 16.89 -34.02
N ARG A 21 -18.33 16.27 -35.02
CA ARG A 21 -16.92 15.85 -34.96
C ARG A 21 -15.99 17.05 -34.97
N VAL A 22 -16.24 18.01 -35.89
CA VAL A 22 -15.47 19.25 -35.98
C VAL A 22 -15.64 20.10 -34.73
N LEU A 23 -16.88 20.21 -34.21
CA LEU A 23 -17.15 20.95 -32.97
C LEU A 23 -16.46 20.32 -31.76
N LYS A 24 -16.41 18.98 -31.67
CA LYS A 24 -15.67 18.30 -30.61
C LYS A 24 -14.17 18.60 -30.68
N VAL A 25 -13.58 18.51 -31.87
CA VAL A 25 -12.15 18.82 -32.05
C VAL A 25 -11.86 20.27 -31.73
N LEU A 26 -12.69 21.22 -32.18
CA LEU A 26 -12.55 22.64 -31.88
C LEU A 26 -12.66 22.89 -30.36
N ALA A 27 -13.65 22.27 -29.71
CA ALA A 27 -13.81 22.38 -28.23
C ALA A 27 -12.58 21.82 -27.49
N GLN A 28 -12.00 20.72 -27.94
CA GLN A 28 -10.77 20.17 -27.38
C GLN A 28 -9.57 21.10 -27.57
N ILE A 29 -9.42 21.68 -28.78
CA ILE A 29 -8.34 22.66 -29.08
C ILE A 29 -8.50 23.89 -28.20
N VAL A 30 -9.70 24.45 -28.09
CA VAL A 30 -9.99 25.64 -27.26
C VAL A 30 -9.69 25.31 -25.78
N PHE A 31 -10.10 24.12 -25.30
CA PHE A 31 -9.82 23.68 -23.94
C PHE A 31 -8.32 23.59 -23.68
N VAL A 32 -7.55 22.96 -24.60
CA VAL A 32 -6.08 22.86 -24.47
C VAL A 32 -5.42 24.24 -24.47
N ILE A 33 -5.84 25.14 -25.37
CA ILE A 33 -5.33 26.53 -25.42
C ILE A 33 -5.62 27.25 -24.12
N LEU A 34 -6.82 27.10 -23.57
CA LEU A 34 -7.22 27.75 -22.31
C LEU A 34 -6.39 27.21 -21.14
N VAL A 35 -6.19 25.89 -21.07
CA VAL A 35 -5.33 25.28 -20.04
C VAL A 35 -3.89 25.78 -20.17
N LEU A 36 -3.35 25.80 -21.40
CA LEU A 36 -1.99 26.32 -21.65
C LEU A 36 -1.87 27.81 -21.28
N ALA A 37 -2.87 28.64 -21.61
CA ALA A 37 -2.87 30.04 -21.23
C ALA A 37 -2.88 30.25 -19.71
N VAL A 38 -3.66 29.45 -18.98
CA VAL A 38 -3.68 29.45 -17.50
C VAL A 38 -2.32 29.01 -16.95
N VAL A 39 -1.73 27.94 -17.46
CA VAL A 39 -0.42 27.45 -17.02
C VAL A 39 0.68 28.47 -17.31
N ILE A 40 0.72 29.05 -18.51
CA ILE A 40 1.71 30.07 -18.88
C ILE A 40 1.51 31.34 -18.05
N GLY A 41 0.28 31.76 -17.84
CA GLY A 41 -0.04 32.92 -17.00
C GLY A 41 0.37 32.71 -15.54
N ALA A 42 0.13 31.52 -14.99
CA ALA A 42 0.57 31.16 -13.64
C ALA A 42 2.11 31.12 -13.54
N LEU A 43 2.78 30.54 -14.54
CA LEU A 43 4.23 30.43 -14.59
C LEU A 43 4.90 31.80 -14.75
N SER A 44 4.39 32.66 -15.64
CA SER A 44 4.89 34.03 -15.82
C SER A 44 4.73 34.89 -14.56
N ASN A 45 3.59 34.72 -13.87
CA ASN A 45 3.35 35.42 -12.60
C ASN A 45 4.27 34.92 -11.48
N TYR A 46 4.56 33.60 -11.45
CA TYR A 46 5.51 32.98 -10.53
C TYR A 46 6.93 33.51 -10.76
N LEU A 47 7.41 33.48 -12.02
CA LEU A 47 8.72 33.98 -12.40
C LEU A 47 8.83 35.52 -12.23
N GLY A 48 7.77 36.28 -12.52
CA GLY A 48 7.71 37.72 -12.35
C GLY A 48 7.80 38.20 -10.89
N ARG A 49 7.52 37.33 -9.94
CA ARG A 49 7.71 37.58 -8.50
C ARG A 49 9.14 37.32 -8.02
N GLY A 50 10.09 37.03 -8.91
CA GLY A 50 11.48 36.72 -8.58
C GLY A 50 11.68 35.31 -8.01
N LEU A 51 10.66 34.47 -8.06
CA LEU A 51 10.75 33.08 -7.63
C LEU A 51 11.44 32.26 -8.74
N THR A 52 12.63 31.76 -8.47
CA THR A 52 13.36 30.87 -9.38
C THR A 52 12.95 29.42 -9.14
N PHE A 53 12.49 28.75 -10.19
CA PHE A 53 12.21 27.32 -10.14
C PHE A 53 13.53 26.55 -10.01
N SER A 54 13.77 25.97 -8.86
CA SER A 54 14.98 25.21 -8.57
C SER A 54 14.77 24.18 -7.49
N PHE A 55 15.34 23.01 -7.67
CA PHE A 55 15.40 21.96 -6.65
C PHE A 55 16.66 22.04 -5.78
N SER A 56 17.45 23.11 -5.86
CA SER A 56 18.66 23.29 -5.03
C SER A 56 18.36 23.29 -3.54
N PHE A 57 17.16 23.76 -3.14
CA PHE A 57 16.71 23.75 -1.75
C PHE A 57 16.75 22.37 -1.10
N LEU A 58 16.66 21.29 -1.89
CA LEU A 58 16.74 19.93 -1.39
C LEU A 58 18.07 19.63 -0.67
N ASN A 59 19.12 20.37 -1.00
CA ASN A 59 20.45 20.24 -0.37
C ASN A 59 20.64 21.20 0.82
N GLU A 60 19.66 22.07 1.10
CA GLU A 60 19.70 22.99 2.24
C GLU A 60 19.26 22.25 3.52
N GLU A 61 19.69 22.75 4.68
CA GLU A 61 19.29 22.22 5.99
C GLU A 61 17.79 22.41 6.22
N ALA A 62 17.14 21.35 6.69
CA ALA A 62 15.69 21.34 6.89
C ALA A 62 15.24 22.25 8.05
N SER A 63 16.07 22.38 9.09
CA SER A 63 15.80 23.20 10.28
C SER A 63 14.52 22.85 11.06
N PHE A 64 14.01 21.63 10.90
CA PHE A 64 12.89 21.05 11.67
C PHE A 64 13.20 19.62 12.06
N ASP A 65 12.52 19.06 13.04
CA ASP A 65 12.70 17.68 13.51
C ASP A 65 11.57 16.76 13.01
N LEU A 66 11.89 15.47 12.84
CA LEU A 66 10.96 14.42 12.48
C LEU A 66 11.07 13.28 13.48
N ALA A 67 10.09 13.17 14.36
CA ALA A 67 10.08 12.18 15.45
C ALA A 67 9.80 10.74 14.99
N GLU A 68 9.39 10.52 13.74
CA GLU A 68 8.97 9.23 13.22
C GLU A 68 9.82 8.81 12.03
N GLY A 69 10.21 7.53 11.97
CA GLY A 69 10.88 6.92 10.82
C GLY A 69 12.34 6.58 11.07
N ILE A 70 13.18 6.85 10.08
CA ILE A 70 14.64 6.72 10.19
C ILE A 70 15.21 7.92 10.93
N GLU A 71 16.41 7.75 11.53
CA GLU A 71 17.10 8.85 12.23
C GLU A 71 17.22 10.08 11.35
N PHE A 72 16.75 11.19 11.89
CA PHE A 72 16.71 12.49 11.25
C PHE A 72 17.09 13.57 12.27
N SER A 73 17.86 14.55 11.82
CA SER A 73 18.28 15.70 12.61
C SER A 73 17.88 17.00 11.89
N PRO A 74 17.59 18.09 12.61
CA PRO A 74 17.33 19.39 11.99
C PRO A 74 18.46 19.92 11.08
N THR A 75 19.68 19.43 11.24
CA THR A 75 20.84 19.72 10.37
C THR A 75 20.89 18.89 9.10
N ASP A 76 20.00 17.87 8.97
CA ASP A 76 19.87 17.11 7.74
C ASP A 76 19.18 17.92 6.64
N THR A 77 19.33 17.49 5.40
CA THR A 77 18.80 18.19 4.23
C THR A 77 17.30 17.94 4.02
N TYR A 78 16.64 18.84 3.28
CA TYR A 78 15.25 18.62 2.83
C TYR A 78 15.09 17.33 2.02
N ALA A 79 16.11 16.93 1.22
CA ALA A 79 16.08 15.66 0.50
C ALA A 79 15.97 14.46 1.46
N ARG A 80 16.70 14.51 2.59
CA ARG A 80 16.63 13.47 3.62
C ARG A 80 15.27 13.49 4.33
N ALA A 81 14.73 14.68 4.63
CA ALA A 81 13.38 14.80 5.19
C ALA A 81 12.32 14.17 4.26
N PHE A 82 12.38 14.48 2.96
CA PHE A 82 11.50 13.87 1.96
C PHE A 82 11.61 12.34 1.95
N LEU A 83 12.83 11.81 2.00
CA LEU A 83 13.08 10.37 2.06
C LEU A 83 12.46 9.73 3.31
N VAL A 84 12.52 10.39 4.48
CA VAL A 84 11.83 9.94 5.70
C VAL A 84 10.33 9.80 5.45
N GLY A 85 9.69 10.82 4.86
CA GLY A 85 8.27 10.78 4.52
C GLY A 85 7.91 9.63 3.56
N VAL A 86 8.73 9.41 2.52
CA VAL A 86 8.57 8.30 1.57
C VAL A 86 8.64 6.95 2.30
N ILE A 87 9.66 6.75 3.14
CA ILE A 87 9.85 5.50 3.89
C ILE A 87 8.69 5.27 4.85
N ASN A 88 8.22 6.29 5.56
CA ASN A 88 7.09 6.17 6.47
C ASN A 88 5.81 5.77 5.73
N THR A 89 5.56 6.38 4.57
CA THR A 89 4.42 6.00 3.71
C THR A 89 4.53 4.56 3.23
N ILE A 90 5.71 4.13 2.74
CA ILE A 90 5.93 2.75 2.28
C ILE A 90 5.78 1.75 3.42
N ARG A 91 6.28 2.05 4.62
CA ARG A 91 6.15 1.18 5.79
C ARG A 91 4.69 0.95 6.16
N VAL A 92 3.91 2.03 6.30
CA VAL A 92 2.50 1.90 6.67
C VAL A 92 1.66 1.29 5.56
N ALA A 93 1.90 1.67 4.29
CA ALA A 93 1.19 1.11 3.16
C ALA A 93 1.51 -0.38 2.95
N GLY A 94 2.78 -0.76 3.03
CA GLY A 94 3.21 -2.15 2.86
C GLY A 94 2.62 -3.07 3.92
N LEU A 95 2.74 -2.71 5.20
CA LEU A 95 2.12 -3.47 6.30
C LEU A 95 0.60 -3.44 6.21
N GLY A 96 0.03 -2.27 5.89
CA GLY A 96 -1.41 -2.11 5.72
C GLY A 96 -1.98 -3.01 4.63
N ILE A 97 -1.33 -3.10 3.47
CA ILE A 97 -1.74 -3.99 2.37
C ILE A 97 -1.73 -5.45 2.81
N ILE A 98 -0.67 -5.90 3.48
CA ILE A 98 -0.55 -7.30 3.94
C ILE A 98 -1.68 -7.63 4.91
N PHE A 99 -1.84 -6.84 5.96
CA PHE A 99 -2.83 -7.12 7.00
C PHE A 99 -4.28 -6.89 6.52
N ALA A 100 -4.53 -5.86 5.71
CA ALA A 100 -5.85 -5.62 5.13
C ALA A 100 -6.26 -6.73 4.15
N THR A 101 -5.31 -7.27 3.38
CA THR A 101 -5.57 -8.40 2.48
C THR A 101 -5.93 -9.64 3.29
N PHE A 102 -5.16 -9.94 4.34
CA PHE A 102 -5.44 -11.08 5.21
C PHE A 102 -6.82 -10.95 5.88
N LEU A 103 -7.09 -9.80 6.51
CA LEU A 103 -8.37 -9.52 7.17
C LEU A 103 -9.53 -9.58 6.16
N GLY A 104 -9.35 -8.97 4.98
CA GLY A 104 -10.36 -8.95 3.93
C GLY A 104 -10.66 -10.32 3.34
N LEU A 105 -9.62 -11.15 3.12
CA LEU A 105 -9.82 -12.53 2.68
C LEU A 105 -10.60 -13.35 3.71
N VAL A 106 -10.17 -13.32 4.96
CA VAL A 106 -10.85 -14.05 6.06
C VAL A 106 -12.30 -13.60 6.19
N THR A 107 -12.54 -12.30 6.24
CA THR A 107 -13.89 -11.75 6.41
C THR A 107 -14.76 -11.97 5.18
N GLY A 108 -14.20 -11.84 3.96
CA GLY A 108 -14.92 -12.08 2.71
C GLY A 108 -15.38 -13.52 2.57
N VAL A 109 -14.53 -14.49 2.95
CA VAL A 109 -14.89 -15.92 3.00
C VAL A 109 -15.88 -16.18 4.14
N ALA A 110 -15.68 -15.60 5.33
CA ALA A 110 -16.59 -15.72 6.46
C ALA A 110 -18.02 -15.24 6.12
N ARG A 111 -18.14 -14.19 5.31
CA ARG A 111 -19.43 -13.65 4.84
C ARG A 111 -20.21 -14.64 3.96
N LEU A 112 -19.51 -15.58 3.31
CA LEU A 112 -20.10 -16.65 2.48
C LEU A 112 -20.32 -17.97 3.23
N SER A 113 -20.08 -17.99 4.54
CA SER A 113 -20.24 -19.19 5.38
C SER A 113 -21.71 -19.59 5.50
N ASP A 114 -21.97 -20.90 5.46
CA ASP A 114 -23.29 -21.49 5.77
C ASP A 114 -23.66 -21.28 7.25
N ASN A 115 -22.69 -21.00 8.12
CA ASN A 115 -22.94 -20.65 9.51
C ASN A 115 -23.50 -19.23 9.60
N TRP A 116 -24.78 -19.14 10.02
CA TRP A 116 -25.51 -17.87 10.14
C TRP A 116 -24.76 -16.83 11.00
N LEU A 117 -24.23 -17.24 12.17
CA LEU A 117 -23.57 -16.32 13.09
C LEU A 117 -22.29 -15.73 12.49
N VAL A 118 -21.45 -16.58 11.88
CA VAL A 118 -20.19 -16.16 11.22
C VAL A 118 -20.50 -15.18 10.08
N SER A 119 -21.48 -15.51 9.23
CA SER A 119 -21.89 -14.65 8.14
C SER A 119 -22.47 -13.31 8.62
N LYS A 120 -23.22 -13.30 9.72
CA LYS A 120 -23.79 -12.05 10.29
C LYS A 120 -22.75 -11.16 10.91
N ILE A 121 -21.80 -11.71 11.68
CA ILE A 121 -20.69 -10.94 12.28
C ILE A 121 -19.84 -10.31 11.18
N ALA A 122 -19.47 -11.09 10.15
CA ALA A 122 -18.72 -10.57 9.01
C ALA A 122 -19.46 -9.45 8.27
N GLY A 123 -20.80 -9.63 8.07
CA GLY A 123 -21.65 -8.62 7.47
C GLY A 123 -21.72 -7.33 8.26
N PHE A 124 -21.94 -7.44 9.56
CA PHE A 124 -22.00 -6.30 10.48
C PHE A 124 -20.69 -5.46 10.45
N TYR A 125 -19.53 -6.13 10.52
CA TYR A 125 -18.26 -5.48 10.37
C TYR A 125 -18.15 -4.71 9.03
N ILE A 126 -18.44 -5.38 7.91
CA ILE A 126 -18.34 -4.78 6.58
C ILE A 126 -19.25 -3.55 6.46
N GLU A 127 -20.50 -3.67 6.92
CA GLU A 127 -21.49 -2.60 6.82
C GLU A 127 -21.12 -1.37 7.65
N ILE A 128 -20.74 -1.57 8.93
CA ILE A 128 -20.34 -0.44 9.79
C ILE A 128 -19.11 0.26 9.24
N ILE A 129 -18.07 -0.48 8.91
CA ILE A 129 -16.80 0.11 8.50
C ILE A 129 -16.95 0.85 7.17
N ARG A 130 -17.66 0.31 6.20
CA ARG A 130 -17.85 0.96 4.90
C ARG A 130 -18.78 2.18 4.94
N ASN A 131 -19.68 2.24 5.90
CA ASN A 131 -20.61 3.36 6.08
C ASN A 131 -20.05 4.49 6.96
N THR A 132 -18.87 4.29 7.54
CA THR A 132 -18.22 5.30 8.39
C THR A 132 -17.01 5.90 7.65
N PRO A 133 -16.85 7.24 7.57
CA PRO A 133 -15.68 7.85 6.95
C PRO A 133 -14.37 7.44 7.64
N LEU A 134 -13.34 7.14 6.85
CA LEU A 134 -12.03 6.68 7.38
C LEU A 134 -11.44 7.67 8.40
N LEU A 135 -11.50 8.98 8.12
CA LEU A 135 -10.94 9.98 9.04
C LEU A 135 -11.59 9.95 10.43
N VAL A 136 -12.90 9.70 10.49
CA VAL A 136 -13.64 9.54 11.76
C VAL A 136 -13.15 8.28 12.49
N GLN A 137 -12.94 7.18 11.76
CA GLN A 137 -12.39 5.96 12.34
C GLN A 137 -10.97 6.17 12.87
N LEU A 138 -10.11 6.92 12.15
CA LEU A 138 -8.76 7.25 12.60
C LEU A 138 -8.79 8.08 13.89
N PHE A 139 -9.62 9.12 13.96
CA PHE A 139 -9.76 9.91 15.18
C PHE A 139 -10.27 9.09 16.36
N PHE A 140 -11.27 8.24 16.13
CA PHE A 140 -11.75 7.34 17.18
C PHE A 140 -10.65 6.41 17.66
N LEU A 141 -9.94 5.73 16.77
CA LEU A 141 -8.86 4.82 17.13
C LEU A 141 -7.73 5.55 17.87
N TYR A 142 -7.33 6.72 17.40
CA TYR A 142 -6.23 7.47 18.02
C TYR A 142 -6.63 8.03 19.39
N PHE A 143 -7.69 8.86 19.44
CA PHE A 143 -8.06 9.59 20.67
C PHE A 143 -8.81 8.75 21.69
N ALA A 144 -9.70 7.86 21.25
CA ALA A 144 -10.55 7.09 22.15
C ALA A 144 -10.00 5.70 22.50
N VAL A 145 -9.08 5.15 21.66
CA VAL A 145 -8.50 3.82 21.92
C VAL A 145 -7.03 3.95 22.29
N ILE A 146 -6.16 4.39 21.38
CA ILE A 146 -4.70 4.33 21.60
C ILE A 146 -4.24 5.24 22.73
N LEU A 147 -4.66 6.51 22.74
CA LEU A 147 -4.25 7.45 23.79
C LEU A 147 -4.87 7.13 25.18
N LYS A 148 -5.87 6.26 25.24
CA LYS A 148 -6.48 5.78 26.50
C LYS A 148 -5.84 4.51 27.05
N LEU A 149 -4.91 3.92 26.30
CA LEU A 149 -4.12 2.79 26.81
C LEU A 149 -3.25 3.22 28.02
N PRO A 150 -2.82 2.27 28.86
CA PRO A 150 -1.96 2.55 30.01
C PRO A 150 -0.67 3.27 29.62
N ASN A 151 -0.12 4.05 30.56
CA ASN A 151 1.20 4.67 30.38
C ASN A 151 2.30 3.60 30.28
N ILE A 152 3.50 4.00 29.83
CA ILE A 152 4.66 3.08 29.70
C ILE A 152 4.96 2.33 30.99
N ARG A 153 4.79 2.96 32.18
CA ARG A 153 5.05 2.32 33.47
C ARG A 153 4.14 1.12 33.72
N ASP A 154 2.89 1.22 33.28
CA ASP A 154 1.84 0.24 33.44
C ASP A 154 1.49 -0.46 32.14
N ALA A 155 2.45 -0.48 31.18
CA ALA A 155 2.23 -1.03 29.85
C ALA A 155 1.73 -2.48 29.92
N ILE A 156 0.78 -2.81 29.03
CA ILE A 156 0.30 -4.19 28.88
C ILE A 156 1.42 -5.01 28.25
N VAL A 157 1.87 -6.05 28.95
CA VAL A 157 2.93 -6.94 28.47
C VAL A 157 2.32 -8.24 27.98
N LEU A 158 2.42 -8.47 26.68
CA LEU A 158 2.01 -9.73 26.05
C LEU A 158 3.16 -10.74 26.00
N PRO A 159 2.87 -12.06 25.86
CA PRO A 159 3.89 -13.08 25.65
C PRO A 159 4.88 -12.69 24.56
N GLY A 160 6.16 -12.96 24.76
CA GLY A 160 7.22 -12.56 23.81
C GLY A 160 7.76 -11.14 24.03
N ARG A 161 7.46 -10.49 25.17
CA ARG A 161 7.89 -9.12 25.50
C ARG A 161 7.39 -8.06 24.52
N ILE A 162 6.12 -8.16 24.12
CA ILE A 162 5.41 -7.14 23.36
C ILE A 162 4.79 -6.18 24.37
N PHE A 163 5.13 -4.90 24.28
CA PHE A 163 4.61 -3.86 25.15
C PHE A 163 3.58 -3.01 24.40
N ILE A 164 2.41 -2.82 25.02
CA ILE A 164 1.33 -1.97 24.48
C ILE A 164 1.07 -0.85 25.49
N SER A 165 1.17 0.39 25.05
CA SER A 165 0.97 1.58 25.86
C SER A 165 0.31 2.70 25.06
N ASN A 166 -0.02 3.80 25.72
CA ASN A 166 -0.53 5.01 25.07
C ASN A 166 0.48 5.68 24.13
N ARG A 167 1.75 5.24 24.13
CA ARG A 167 2.79 5.67 23.17
C ARG A 167 2.96 4.71 22.01
N GLY A 168 2.06 3.74 21.87
CA GLY A 168 2.06 2.77 20.78
C GLY A 168 2.49 1.38 21.22
N ILE A 169 3.06 0.62 20.29
CA ILE A 169 3.45 -0.78 20.47
C ILE A 169 4.94 -0.93 20.30
N VAL A 170 5.59 -1.64 21.24
CA VAL A 170 7.02 -2.00 21.11
C VAL A 170 7.12 -3.53 20.97
N LEU A 171 7.77 -3.95 19.88
CA LEU A 171 7.92 -5.35 19.48
C LEU A 171 9.38 -5.78 19.57
N PRO A 172 9.68 -7.04 19.91
CA PRO A 172 10.98 -7.64 19.68
C PRO A 172 11.38 -7.50 18.20
N TRP A 173 12.63 -7.16 17.94
CA TRP A 173 13.10 -6.97 16.59
C TRP A 173 14.49 -7.56 16.37
N LEU A 174 14.71 -8.08 15.15
CA LEU A 174 16.02 -8.56 14.76
C LEU A 174 16.87 -7.35 14.29
N ARG A 175 17.98 -7.09 14.98
CA ARG A 175 18.95 -6.06 14.56
C ARG A 175 20.14 -6.69 13.87
N PRO A 176 20.59 -6.11 12.75
CA PRO A 176 21.80 -6.54 12.09
C PRO A 176 23.01 -6.27 12.99
N THR A 177 23.94 -7.22 13.04
CA THR A 177 25.23 -7.10 13.74
C THR A 177 26.33 -6.75 12.76
N VAL A 178 27.56 -6.59 13.26
CA VAL A 178 28.76 -6.38 12.41
C VAL A 178 28.93 -7.54 11.39
N SER A 179 28.50 -8.75 11.75
CA SER A 179 28.58 -9.93 10.87
C SER A 179 27.53 -9.94 9.75
N PHE A 180 26.54 -9.04 9.79
CA PHE A 180 25.48 -8.95 8.77
C PHE A 180 26.04 -8.66 7.37
N GLY A 181 27.06 -7.79 7.27
CA GLY A 181 27.69 -7.47 6.00
C GLY A 181 28.31 -8.70 5.31
N ARG A 182 28.82 -9.67 6.10
CA ARG A 182 29.34 -10.95 5.58
C ARG A 182 28.24 -11.91 5.18
N TRP A 183 27.04 -11.78 5.75
CA TRP A 183 25.88 -12.62 5.44
C TRP A 183 25.09 -12.10 4.22
N LEU A 184 25.15 -10.81 3.93
CA LEU A 184 24.43 -10.19 2.82
C LEU A 184 24.68 -10.85 1.45
N PRO A 185 25.91 -11.27 1.07
CA PRO A 185 26.16 -11.99 -0.19
C PRO A 185 25.35 -13.30 -0.34
N PHE A 186 25.09 -14.01 0.77
CA PHE A 186 24.27 -15.23 0.75
C PHE A 186 22.79 -14.91 0.48
N LEU A 187 22.26 -13.80 1.03
CA LEU A 187 20.92 -13.34 0.72
C LEU A 187 20.78 -12.95 -0.75
N ILE A 188 21.74 -12.19 -1.27
CA ILE A 188 21.76 -11.75 -2.67
C ILE A 188 21.86 -12.98 -3.60
N SER A 189 22.74 -13.93 -3.31
CA SER A 189 22.90 -15.14 -4.12
C SER A 189 21.64 -16.01 -4.09
N ALA A 190 20.98 -16.12 -2.94
CA ALA A 190 19.69 -16.82 -2.81
C ALA A 190 18.63 -16.21 -3.72
N LEU A 191 18.54 -14.87 -3.72
CA LEU A 191 17.60 -14.14 -4.57
C LEU A 191 17.91 -14.34 -6.06
N ILE A 192 19.18 -14.23 -6.44
CA ILE A 192 19.63 -14.44 -7.84
C ILE A 192 19.25 -15.85 -8.30
N VAL A 193 19.57 -16.90 -7.50
CA VAL A 193 19.23 -18.27 -7.82
C VAL A 193 17.72 -18.48 -7.94
N ALA A 194 16.93 -17.91 -7.03
CA ALA A 194 15.48 -17.99 -7.07
C ALA A 194 14.91 -17.34 -8.35
N VAL A 195 15.42 -16.16 -8.73
CA VAL A 195 15.01 -15.46 -9.97
C VAL A 195 15.41 -16.29 -11.20
N MET A 196 16.60 -16.85 -11.24
CA MET A 196 17.04 -17.75 -12.33
C MET A 196 16.12 -18.97 -12.46
N LEU A 197 15.76 -19.59 -11.34
CA LEU A 197 14.82 -20.72 -11.34
C LEU A 197 13.42 -20.29 -11.83
N LEU A 198 12.93 -19.13 -11.46
CA LEU A 198 11.67 -18.60 -11.99
C LEU A 198 11.72 -18.38 -13.50
N ILE A 199 12.82 -17.84 -14.03
CA ILE A 199 13.01 -17.64 -15.46
C ILE A 199 13.03 -19.00 -16.21
N VAL A 200 13.79 -19.98 -15.69
CA VAL A 200 13.85 -21.34 -16.27
C VAL A 200 12.46 -21.99 -16.27
N ARG A 201 11.74 -21.89 -15.16
CA ARG A 201 10.36 -22.38 -15.02
C ARG A 201 9.43 -21.72 -16.06
N LYS A 202 9.49 -20.39 -16.20
CA LYS A 202 8.68 -19.63 -17.18
C LYS A 202 9.02 -20.06 -18.61
N ARG A 203 10.30 -20.21 -18.94
CA ARG A 203 10.73 -20.71 -20.26
C ARG A 203 10.24 -22.14 -20.53
N GLY A 204 10.28 -23.01 -19.53
CA GLY A 204 9.72 -24.35 -19.62
C GLY A 204 8.22 -24.36 -19.92
N LEU A 205 7.46 -23.52 -19.20
CA LEU A 205 6.03 -23.35 -19.42
C LEU A 205 5.71 -22.85 -20.84
N LEU A 206 6.47 -21.86 -21.34
CA LEU A 206 6.29 -21.30 -22.68
C LEU A 206 6.68 -22.26 -23.80
N ARG A 207 7.72 -23.10 -23.60
CA ARG A 207 8.21 -24.03 -24.64
C ARG A 207 7.50 -25.39 -24.66
N LYS A 208 7.14 -25.91 -23.47
CA LYS A 208 6.63 -27.30 -23.31
C LYS A 208 5.14 -27.31 -22.89
N GLY A 209 4.50 -26.19 -22.68
CA GLY A 209 3.12 -26.10 -22.18
C GLY A 209 2.95 -26.46 -20.70
N HIS A 210 4.01 -26.90 -20.02
CA HIS A 210 4.00 -27.22 -18.59
C HIS A 210 5.28 -26.71 -17.92
N PRO A 211 5.24 -26.35 -16.62
CA PRO A 211 6.41 -25.86 -15.91
C PRO A 211 7.44 -27.00 -15.75
N SER A 212 8.73 -26.66 -15.86
CA SER A 212 9.83 -27.65 -15.77
C SER A 212 9.92 -28.27 -14.38
N PHE A 213 9.45 -27.61 -13.32
CA PHE A 213 9.47 -28.10 -11.95
C PHE A 213 8.43 -27.37 -11.07
N SER A 214 8.16 -27.90 -9.87
CA SER A 214 7.24 -27.28 -8.91
C SER A 214 7.75 -25.91 -8.43
N LEU A 215 6.84 -24.97 -8.12
CA LEU A 215 7.19 -23.66 -7.55
C LEU A 215 7.92 -23.80 -6.20
N LEU A 216 7.69 -24.88 -5.47
CA LEU A 216 8.38 -25.17 -4.20
C LEU A 216 9.91 -25.18 -4.34
N TRP A 217 10.44 -25.64 -5.47
CA TRP A 217 11.89 -25.65 -5.73
C TRP A 217 12.51 -24.26 -5.82
N VAL A 218 11.72 -23.23 -6.08
CA VAL A 218 12.18 -21.84 -6.05
C VAL A 218 12.37 -21.35 -4.61
N GLY A 219 11.55 -21.86 -3.68
CA GLY A 219 11.66 -21.54 -2.25
C GLY A 219 12.89 -22.17 -1.57
N VAL A 220 13.37 -23.30 -2.09
CA VAL A 220 14.51 -24.01 -1.48
C VAL A 220 15.76 -23.13 -1.34
N PRO A 221 16.30 -22.48 -2.40
CA PRO A 221 17.48 -21.64 -2.27
C PRO A 221 17.24 -20.41 -1.42
N LEU A 222 16.01 -19.85 -1.39
CA LEU A 222 15.67 -18.71 -0.53
C LEU A 222 15.77 -19.01 0.97
N LEU A 223 15.65 -20.28 1.35
CA LEU A 223 15.80 -20.72 2.74
C LEU A 223 17.19 -21.33 2.99
N SER A 224 17.66 -22.22 2.11
CA SER A 224 18.88 -23.00 2.32
C SER A 224 20.16 -22.17 2.23
N ILE A 225 20.27 -21.25 1.26
CA ILE A 225 21.50 -20.47 1.07
C ILE A 225 21.70 -19.48 2.22
N PRO A 226 20.71 -18.68 2.67
CA PRO A 226 20.87 -17.83 3.84
C PRO A 226 21.16 -18.61 5.12
N LEU A 227 20.51 -19.78 5.30
CA LEU A 227 20.76 -20.66 6.44
C LEU A 227 22.18 -21.19 6.45
N LEU A 228 22.69 -21.65 5.32
CA LEU A 228 24.09 -22.07 5.19
C LEU A 228 25.04 -20.90 5.46
N GLY A 229 24.75 -19.72 4.91
CA GLY A 229 25.52 -18.51 5.21
C GLY A 229 25.55 -18.20 6.70
N TRP A 230 24.42 -18.36 7.40
CA TRP A 230 24.35 -18.15 8.86
C TRP A 230 25.24 -19.14 9.62
N LEU A 231 25.28 -20.40 9.20
CA LEU A 231 26.09 -21.45 9.84
C LEU A 231 27.59 -21.31 9.56
N LEU A 232 27.96 -20.77 8.38
CA LEU A 232 29.35 -20.62 7.95
C LEU A 232 30.05 -19.36 8.48
N ILE A 233 29.29 -18.34 8.86
CA ILE A 233 29.84 -17.07 9.32
C ILE A 233 30.11 -17.12 10.82
N SER A 234 31.31 -16.68 11.22
CA SER A 234 31.65 -16.49 12.63
C SER A 234 30.83 -15.35 13.22
N GLY A 235 30.00 -15.67 14.20
CA GLY A 235 29.11 -14.73 14.88
C GLY A 235 27.70 -14.66 14.27
N ASN A 236 26.74 -14.26 15.06
CA ASN A 236 25.34 -14.18 14.63
C ASN A 236 25.15 -12.96 13.74
N PRO A 237 24.69 -13.10 12.48
CA PRO A 237 24.41 -11.98 11.59
C PRO A 237 23.29 -11.06 12.11
N MET A 238 22.35 -11.62 12.86
CA MET A 238 21.22 -10.88 13.45
C MET A 238 21.07 -11.28 14.91
N LEU A 239 20.80 -10.31 15.77
CA LEU A 239 20.45 -10.54 17.18
C LEU A 239 19.04 -10.09 17.45
N LEU A 240 18.29 -10.92 18.20
CA LEU A 240 16.96 -10.57 18.70
C LEU A 240 17.12 -9.54 19.82
N HIS A 241 16.73 -8.31 19.54
CA HIS A 241 16.73 -7.20 20.49
C HIS A 241 15.37 -7.18 21.19
N LEU A 242 15.34 -7.63 22.44
CA LEU A 242 14.11 -7.68 23.24
C LEU A 242 13.88 -6.31 23.90
N PRO A 243 12.63 -5.80 23.90
CA PRO A 243 12.30 -4.59 24.63
C PRO A 243 12.37 -4.84 26.13
N GLU A 244 12.84 -3.83 26.88
CA GLU A 244 12.88 -3.82 28.34
C GLU A 244 12.49 -2.44 28.87
N ILE A 245 11.79 -2.42 30.02
CA ILE A 245 11.44 -1.16 30.69
C ILE A 245 12.66 -0.71 31.49
N VAL A 246 13.18 0.47 31.18
CA VAL A 246 14.33 1.06 31.85
C VAL A 246 13.90 2.36 32.53
N ALA A 247 14.22 2.48 33.82
CA ALA A 247 14.07 3.74 34.53
C ALA A 247 15.31 4.59 34.32
N THR A 248 15.15 5.77 33.73
CA THR A 248 16.24 6.72 33.49
C THR A 248 16.56 7.51 34.78
N PRO A 249 17.81 7.91 35.00
CA PRO A 249 18.15 8.87 36.05
C PRO A 249 17.30 10.13 35.89
N GLY A 250 16.39 10.41 36.80
CA GLY A 250 15.35 11.46 36.69
C GLY A 250 13.92 10.95 36.72
N GLY A 251 13.69 9.62 36.91
CA GLY A 251 12.36 9.03 37.09
C GLY A 251 11.51 8.88 35.82
N VAL A 252 12.07 9.18 34.66
CA VAL A 252 11.40 8.94 33.38
C VAL A 252 11.55 7.47 33.00
N THR A 253 10.43 6.78 32.80
CA THR A 253 10.42 5.39 32.34
C THR A 253 10.34 5.36 30.81
N LYS A 254 11.23 4.63 30.15
CA LYS A 254 11.17 4.37 28.72
C LYS A 254 11.35 2.88 28.42
N ILE A 255 10.88 2.45 27.29
CA ILE A 255 11.15 1.10 26.79
C ILE A 255 12.37 1.19 25.85
N GLU A 256 13.42 0.47 26.20
CA GLU A 256 14.61 0.34 25.37
C GLU A 256 14.65 -1.02 24.68
N GLY A 257 15.13 -1.05 23.46
CA GLY A 257 15.16 -2.29 22.68
C GLY A 257 13.97 -2.49 21.76
N GLY A 258 14.04 -3.55 20.95
CA GLY A 258 13.01 -3.86 19.97
C GLY A 258 12.83 -2.80 18.87
N VAL A 259 11.65 -2.78 18.26
CA VAL A 259 11.17 -1.72 17.36
C VAL A 259 9.95 -1.07 17.97
N SER A 260 9.95 0.25 18.05
CA SER A 260 8.83 1.04 18.54
C SER A 260 7.98 1.48 17.32
N LEU A 261 6.68 1.21 17.41
CA LEU A 261 5.65 1.74 16.55
C LEU A 261 4.92 2.82 17.34
N SER A 262 5.01 4.06 16.91
CA SER A 262 4.37 5.20 17.60
C SER A 262 2.86 5.01 17.76
N SER A 263 2.25 5.80 18.61
CA SER A 263 0.78 5.87 18.78
C SER A 263 0.10 6.20 17.46
N GLU A 264 0.66 7.16 16.72
CA GLU A 264 0.19 7.65 15.44
C GLU A 264 0.29 6.56 14.36
N PHE A 265 1.46 5.91 14.26
CA PHE A 265 1.67 4.78 13.34
C PHE A 265 0.70 3.63 13.63
N THR A 266 0.56 3.28 14.91
CA THR A 266 -0.31 2.18 15.34
C THR A 266 -1.77 2.47 15.01
N ALA A 267 -2.26 3.66 15.33
CA ALA A 267 -3.64 4.07 15.03
C ALA A 267 -3.91 4.10 13.52
N LEU A 268 -2.97 4.66 12.75
CA LEU A 268 -3.07 4.71 11.29
C LEU A 268 -3.09 3.31 10.68
N LEU A 269 -2.14 2.45 11.06
CA LEU A 269 -2.05 1.09 10.54
C LEU A 269 -3.33 0.30 10.83
N LEU A 270 -3.81 0.33 12.08
CA LEU A 270 -5.06 -0.33 12.46
C LEU A 270 -6.27 0.23 11.69
N GLY A 271 -6.38 1.54 11.58
CA GLY A 271 -7.46 2.19 10.85
C GLY A 271 -7.47 1.81 9.37
N LEU A 272 -6.32 1.86 8.70
CA LEU A 272 -6.19 1.47 7.29
C LEU A 272 -6.47 -0.02 7.08
N VAL A 273 -5.99 -0.89 7.98
CA VAL A 273 -6.23 -2.34 7.92
C VAL A 273 -7.71 -2.67 8.06
N VAL A 274 -8.35 -2.11 9.09
CA VAL A 274 -9.78 -2.35 9.35
C VAL A 274 -10.63 -1.78 8.21
N TYR A 275 -10.35 -0.54 7.78
CA TYR A 275 -11.10 0.10 6.71
C TYR A 275 -10.96 -0.63 5.38
N THR A 276 -9.72 -0.79 4.90
CA THR A 276 -9.46 -1.41 3.59
C THR A 276 -9.81 -2.89 3.59
N GLY A 277 -9.63 -3.59 4.73
CA GLY A 277 -10.05 -4.98 4.92
C GLY A 277 -11.54 -5.20 4.64
N ALA A 278 -12.40 -4.27 5.07
CA ALA A 278 -13.84 -4.35 4.79
C ALA A 278 -14.17 -4.20 3.29
N TYR A 279 -13.45 -3.33 2.56
CA TYR A 279 -13.61 -3.21 1.12
C TYR A 279 -13.07 -4.43 0.37
N ILE A 280 -11.90 -4.95 0.79
CA ILE A 280 -11.34 -6.19 0.21
C ILE A 280 -12.29 -7.37 0.46
N ALA A 281 -12.89 -7.48 1.65
CA ALA A 281 -13.85 -8.54 1.96
C ALA A 281 -15.02 -8.55 0.98
N GLU A 282 -15.55 -7.38 0.64
CA GLU A 282 -16.64 -7.27 -0.34
C GLU A 282 -16.19 -7.60 -1.76
N VAL A 283 -14.97 -7.19 -2.16
CA VAL A 283 -14.36 -7.56 -3.45
C VAL A 283 -14.21 -9.09 -3.55
N VAL A 284 -13.72 -9.73 -2.49
CA VAL A 284 -13.56 -11.19 -2.43
C VAL A 284 -14.91 -11.90 -2.52
N ARG A 285 -15.89 -11.46 -1.72
CA ARG A 285 -17.25 -12.00 -1.75
C ARG A 285 -17.87 -11.89 -3.15
N ALA A 286 -17.83 -10.71 -3.74
CA ALA A 286 -18.39 -10.45 -5.07
C ALA A 286 -17.68 -11.30 -6.15
N GLY A 287 -16.35 -11.41 -6.08
CA GLY A 287 -15.59 -12.23 -7.02
C GLY A 287 -15.90 -13.72 -6.94
N ILE A 288 -16.11 -14.27 -5.73
CA ILE A 288 -16.52 -15.68 -5.57
C ILE A 288 -17.93 -15.89 -6.12
N LEU A 289 -18.87 -14.98 -5.82
CA LEU A 289 -20.25 -15.06 -6.29
C LEU A 289 -20.41 -14.80 -7.80
N SER A 290 -19.43 -14.20 -8.45
CA SER A 290 -19.47 -13.96 -9.91
C SER A 290 -19.31 -15.23 -10.73
N VAL A 291 -18.84 -16.34 -10.13
CA VAL A 291 -18.71 -17.63 -10.82
C VAL A 291 -20.09 -18.26 -10.99
N PRO A 292 -20.53 -18.56 -12.24
CA PRO A 292 -21.85 -19.13 -12.49
C PRO A 292 -22.08 -20.44 -11.74
N LEU A 293 -23.23 -20.61 -11.11
CA LEU A 293 -23.60 -21.83 -10.36
C LEU A 293 -23.50 -23.10 -11.21
N GLY A 294 -23.82 -23.05 -12.50
CA GLY A 294 -23.70 -24.18 -13.41
C GLY A 294 -22.29 -24.76 -13.51
N GLN A 295 -21.24 -23.96 -13.29
CA GLN A 295 -19.84 -24.46 -13.21
C GLN A 295 -19.66 -25.38 -12.01
N THR A 296 -20.25 -25.01 -10.88
CA THR A 296 -20.21 -25.78 -9.64
C THR A 296 -21.04 -27.05 -9.75
N GLU A 297 -22.22 -26.98 -10.37
CA GLU A 297 -23.13 -28.12 -10.59
C GLU A 297 -22.53 -29.13 -11.55
N ALA A 298 -21.97 -28.67 -12.69
CA ALA A 298 -21.27 -29.53 -13.64
C ALA A 298 -20.10 -30.28 -13.01
N ALA A 299 -19.32 -29.58 -12.16
CA ALA A 299 -18.22 -30.21 -11.45
C ALA A 299 -18.68 -31.26 -10.42
N ARG A 300 -19.78 -30.98 -9.70
CA ARG A 300 -20.37 -31.97 -8.79
C ARG A 300 -20.86 -33.20 -9.54
N ALA A 301 -21.48 -33.03 -10.70
CA ALA A 301 -21.91 -34.14 -11.55
C ALA A 301 -20.75 -35.02 -12.03
N GLN A 302 -19.54 -34.44 -12.16
CA GLN A 302 -18.29 -35.17 -12.48
C GLN A 302 -17.61 -35.79 -11.25
N GLY A 303 -18.21 -35.68 -10.04
CA GLY A 303 -17.67 -36.27 -8.82
C GLY A 303 -16.56 -35.46 -8.11
N PHE A 304 -16.35 -34.19 -8.48
CA PHE A 304 -15.40 -33.35 -7.76
C PHE A 304 -15.83 -33.07 -6.33
N THR A 305 -14.91 -33.14 -5.39
CA THR A 305 -15.12 -32.74 -4.00
C THR A 305 -15.25 -31.19 -3.87
N LYS A 306 -15.86 -30.69 -2.79
CA LYS A 306 -15.97 -29.24 -2.54
C LYS A 306 -14.62 -28.51 -2.63
N GLY A 307 -13.56 -29.08 -2.08
CA GLY A 307 -12.21 -28.53 -2.15
C GLY A 307 -11.62 -28.48 -3.56
N GLN A 308 -11.87 -29.51 -4.37
CA GLN A 308 -11.43 -29.54 -5.77
C GLN A 308 -12.21 -28.51 -6.60
N ILE A 309 -13.51 -28.37 -6.39
CA ILE A 309 -14.34 -27.37 -7.06
C ILE A 309 -13.83 -25.95 -6.71
N LEU A 310 -13.58 -25.67 -5.43
CA LEU A 310 -13.05 -24.39 -5.01
C LEU A 310 -11.68 -24.09 -5.68
N ARG A 311 -10.75 -25.04 -5.61
CA ARG A 311 -9.37 -24.82 -6.06
C ARG A 311 -9.22 -24.82 -7.58
N LEU A 312 -9.94 -25.67 -8.29
CA LEU A 312 -9.75 -25.89 -9.74
C LEU A 312 -10.70 -25.09 -10.61
N ILE A 313 -11.86 -24.70 -10.07
CA ILE A 313 -12.94 -24.08 -10.85
C ILE A 313 -13.25 -22.67 -10.36
N ILE A 314 -13.61 -22.53 -9.06
CA ILE A 314 -14.06 -21.24 -8.53
C ILE A 314 -12.88 -20.27 -8.40
N LEU A 315 -11.80 -20.65 -7.71
CA LEU A 315 -10.71 -19.77 -7.39
C LEU A 315 -10.01 -19.16 -8.62
N PRO A 316 -9.69 -19.94 -9.69
CA PRO A 316 -9.08 -19.36 -10.89
C PRO A 316 -9.96 -18.36 -11.63
N GLN A 317 -11.28 -18.56 -11.61
CA GLN A 317 -12.26 -17.64 -12.23
C GLN A 317 -12.48 -16.44 -11.35
N ALA A 318 -12.72 -16.63 -10.06
CA ALA A 318 -12.92 -15.55 -9.09
C ALA A 318 -11.71 -14.61 -9.03
N LEU A 319 -10.47 -15.11 -9.04
CA LEU A 319 -9.26 -14.28 -8.99
C LEU A 319 -9.16 -13.31 -10.18
N ARG A 320 -9.64 -13.68 -11.36
CA ARG A 320 -9.66 -12.77 -12.52
C ARG A 320 -10.58 -11.57 -12.29
N VAL A 321 -11.64 -11.74 -11.49
CA VAL A 321 -12.58 -10.68 -11.13
C VAL A 321 -12.10 -9.91 -9.90
N ILE A 322 -11.44 -10.58 -8.94
CA ILE A 322 -10.96 -10.00 -7.70
C ILE A 322 -9.73 -9.08 -7.92
N ILE A 323 -8.75 -9.52 -8.74
CA ILE A 323 -7.45 -8.84 -8.85
C ILE A 323 -7.56 -7.37 -9.29
N PRO A 324 -8.33 -6.98 -10.34
CA PRO A 324 -8.39 -5.59 -10.76
C PRO A 324 -8.93 -4.64 -9.67
N PRO A 325 -10.07 -4.89 -9.00
CA PRO A 325 -10.54 -4.06 -7.89
C PRO A 325 -9.59 -4.09 -6.68
N LEU A 326 -8.93 -5.22 -6.42
CA LEU A 326 -7.98 -5.36 -5.31
C LEU A 326 -6.79 -4.41 -5.48
N ILE A 327 -6.24 -4.28 -6.69
CA ILE A 327 -5.16 -3.31 -6.99
C ILE A 327 -5.65 -1.88 -6.70
N SER A 328 -6.89 -1.55 -7.07
CA SER A 328 -7.47 -0.24 -6.75
C SER A 328 -7.58 0.01 -5.25
N GLN A 329 -7.90 -1.03 -4.45
CA GLN A 329 -7.91 -0.90 -2.98
C GLN A 329 -6.51 -0.66 -2.41
N TYR A 330 -5.46 -1.27 -2.96
CA TYR A 330 -4.07 -1.02 -2.53
C TYR A 330 -3.62 0.41 -2.83
N LEU A 331 -3.94 0.92 -4.01
CA LEU A 331 -3.68 2.31 -4.36
C LEU A 331 -4.45 3.29 -3.46
N ASN A 332 -5.72 2.99 -3.16
CA ASN A 332 -6.52 3.79 -2.25
C ASN A 332 -5.96 3.77 -0.82
N LEU A 333 -5.52 2.60 -0.32
CA LEU A 333 -4.88 2.50 1.00
C LEU A 333 -3.63 3.40 1.07
N THR A 334 -2.78 3.36 0.05
CA THR A 334 -1.57 4.19 0.00
C THR A 334 -1.91 5.68 -0.03
N LYS A 335 -2.91 6.10 -0.80
CA LYS A 335 -3.38 7.50 -0.82
C LYS A 335 -4.00 7.92 0.51
N ASN A 336 -4.76 7.04 1.13
CA ASN A 336 -5.44 7.30 2.40
C ASN A 336 -4.47 7.46 3.58
N SER A 337 -3.19 7.05 3.44
CA SER A 337 -2.17 7.34 4.47
C SER A 337 -2.04 8.84 4.73
N SER A 338 -2.26 9.68 3.72
CA SER A 338 -2.19 11.14 3.86
C SER A 338 -3.25 11.73 4.82
N LEU A 339 -4.34 11.01 5.10
CA LEU A 339 -5.31 11.41 6.12
C LEU A 339 -4.71 11.39 7.54
N ALA A 340 -3.57 10.73 7.70
CA ALA A 340 -2.83 10.64 8.96
C ALA A 340 -2.27 11.99 9.44
N ILE A 341 -2.21 13.01 8.61
CA ILE A 341 -1.89 14.37 9.03
C ILE A 341 -2.84 14.85 10.15
N GLY A 342 -4.10 14.36 10.15
CA GLY A 342 -5.09 14.67 11.18
C GLY A 342 -4.75 14.11 12.58
N ILE A 343 -3.88 13.10 12.65
CA ILE A 343 -3.36 12.52 13.90
C ILE A 343 -1.85 12.75 14.06
N ALA A 344 -1.29 13.70 13.31
CA ALA A 344 0.11 14.11 13.33
C ALA A 344 1.13 13.00 12.94
N PHE A 345 0.74 12.00 12.18
CA PHE A 345 1.69 11.04 11.62
C PHE A 345 2.46 11.65 10.45
N LEU A 346 3.77 11.46 10.44
CA LEU A 346 4.71 12.07 9.49
C LEU A 346 4.89 11.19 8.23
N ASP A 347 3.83 11.08 7.42
CA ASP A 347 3.91 10.46 6.10
C ASP A 347 4.50 11.42 5.06
N LEU A 348 4.60 10.99 3.80
CA LEU A 348 5.10 11.80 2.70
C LEU A 348 4.36 13.15 2.58
N TYR A 349 3.04 13.14 2.72
CA TYR A 349 2.24 14.35 2.59
C TYR A 349 2.48 15.31 3.76
N ALA A 350 2.47 14.83 4.99
CA ALA A 350 2.71 15.64 6.19
C ALA A 350 4.12 16.25 6.20
N VAL A 351 5.14 15.46 5.88
CA VAL A 351 6.53 15.94 5.75
C VAL A 351 6.64 17.00 4.65
N SER A 352 6.02 16.75 3.50
CA SER A 352 6.03 17.70 2.39
C SER A 352 5.34 19.02 2.74
N GLN A 353 4.25 18.98 3.51
CA GLN A 353 3.60 20.20 4.02
C GLN A 353 4.54 21.01 4.95
N THR A 354 5.31 20.31 5.79
CA THR A 354 6.33 20.95 6.63
C THR A 354 7.42 21.59 5.77
N MET A 355 7.94 20.85 4.78
CA MET A 355 8.93 21.35 3.82
C MET A 355 8.43 22.59 3.08
N LEU A 356 7.18 22.56 2.61
CA LEU A 356 6.52 23.67 1.91
C LEU A 356 6.46 24.93 2.80
N ASN A 357 6.05 24.77 4.06
CA ASN A 357 5.92 25.87 5.01
C ASN A 357 7.28 26.46 5.39
N GLN A 358 8.33 25.66 5.50
CA GLN A 358 9.67 26.09 5.88
C GLN A 358 10.45 26.69 4.70
N SER A 359 10.41 26.05 3.53
CA SER A 359 11.18 26.48 2.36
C SER A 359 10.50 27.55 1.51
N GLY A 360 9.16 27.69 1.61
CA GLY A 360 8.35 28.54 0.72
C GLY A 360 8.29 28.04 -0.74
N ARG A 361 8.87 26.84 -1.05
CA ARG A 361 8.97 26.27 -2.40
C ARG A 361 7.72 25.45 -2.76
N VAL A 362 6.60 26.14 -2.93
CA VAL A 362 5.27 25.51 -3.09
C VAL A 362 5.22 24.62 -4.32
N VAL A 363 5.65 25.12 -5.49
CA VAL A 363 5.52 24.42 -6.78
C VAL A 363 6.44 23.21 -6.83
N GLU A 364 7.69 23.39 -6.40
CA GLU A 364 8.70 22.34 -6.41
C GLU A 364 8.32 21.17 -5.49
N VAL A 365 7.83 21.47 -4.27
CA VAL A 365 7.40 20.44 -3.32
C VAL A 365 6.17 19.69 -3.83
N PHE A 366 5.17 20.39 -4.43
CA PHE A 366 4.03 19.70 -5.03
C PHE A 366 4.45 18.79 -6.18
N LEU A 367 5.38 19.21 -7.02
CA LEU A 367 5.91 18.34 -8.10
C LEU A 367 6.59 17.09 -7.54
N LEU A 368 7.33 17.21 -6.43
CA LEU A 368 7.93 16.05 -5.76
C LEU A 368 6.89 15.07 -5.22
N ILE A 369 5.77 15.58 -4.68
CA ILE A 369 4.69 14.70 -4.18
C ILE A 369 3.99 13.98 -5.34
N MET A 370 3.90 14.62 -6.51
CA MET A 370 3.19 14.08 -7.68
C MET A 370 4.03 13.10 -8.51
N ALA A 371 5.37 13.11 -8.36
CA ALA A 371 6.30 12.25 -9.09
C ALA A 371 6.39 10.84 -8.50
#